data_5233ff672a8f68a62c411ed29f9a0834
#
_entry.id   5233ff672a8f68a62c411ed29f9a0834
#
_cell.length_a   1.000
_cell.length_b   1.000
_cell.length_c   1.000
_cell.angle_alpha   90.00
_cell.angle_beta   90.00
_cell.angle_gamma   90.00
#
_symmetry.space_group_name_H-M   'P 1'
#
loop_
_entity.id
_entity.type
_entity.pdbx_description
1 polymer ?
#
loop_
_entity_poly.entity_id
_entity_poly.type
_entity_poly.pdbx_seq_one_letter_code
_entity_poly.pdbx_strand_id
1 'polypeptide(L)'
;MMDLKTLKILDLGIKADRSFFLSKLYPIISQWEGEPPKLLESFESKEIEWLLIEEIENSKIVSFLDFVIKTSYKDKPKYDKNNVPLWIRRTTAMHRAVRNKADNEVIPKLFDIYNRFDLNYIDETGLTHYHVACMLGLADTVQKFLEHGQDPNYLAQKLVDPPLHLSLTYRHKVLAQLLLRSGADPNSINEKKMTPLHIICKTRCDDIETANMLLEFSNEKNQLLQVNAQDKFGMTPLHYSLCSNNLKLSEFLLRKGAVRI
;
A
#
# COMPACT_ATOMS: atom_id res chain seq x y z
N MET A 1 -32.07 -19.26 14.67
CA MET A 1 -30.87 -18.58 14.18
C MET A 1 -30.21 -17.93 15.39
N MET A 2 -28.97 -18.30 15.70
CA MET A 2 -28.25 -17.76 16.87
C MET A 2 -27.92 -16.29 16.59
N ASP A 3 -28.36 -15.38 17.43
CA ASP A 3 -28.12 -13.93 17.25
C ASP A 3 -26.62 -13.65 17.55
N LEU A 4 -25.93 -12.92 16.67
CA LEU A 4 -24.53 -12.51 16.87
C LEU A 4 -24.34 -11.74 18.19
N LYS A 5 -25.40 -11.08 18.70
CA LYS A 5 -25.40 -10.39 19.99
C LYS A 5 -25.28 -11.36 21.17
N THR A 6 -25.81 -12.58 21.05
CA THR A 6 -25.74 -13.57 22.14
C THR A 6 -24.34 -14.19 22.27
N LEU A 7 -23.52 -14.13 21.21
CA LEU A 7 -22.10 -14.52 21.27
C LEU A 7 -21.22 -13.47 21.95
N LYS A 8 -21.68 -12.22 22.04
CA LYS A 8 -20.90 -11.09 22.59
C LYS A 8 -20.94 -11.05 24.14
N ILE A 9 -20.61 -12.15 24.78
CA ILE A 9 -20.38 -12.23 26.25
C ILE A 9 -18.93 -11.82 26.58
N LEU A 10 -18.04 -11.82 25.58
CA LEU A 10 -16.60 -11.60 25.72
C LEU A 10 -16.25 -10.12 25.53
N ASP A 11 -15.26 -9.65 26.26
CA ASP A 11 -14.68 -8.32 26.06
C ASP A 11 -13.67 -8.36 24.90
N LEU A 12 -14.09 -7.95 23.71
CA LEU A 12 -13.23 -7.86 22.54
C LEU A 12 -12.09 -6.83 22.65
N GLY A 13 -12.05 -6.03 23.71
CA GLY A 13 -10.89 -5.26 24.12
C GLY A 13 -9.69 -6.14 24.51
N ILE A 14 -9.95 -7.35 25.01
CA ILE A 14 -8.93 -8.31 25.41
C ILE A 14 -8.52 -9.18 24.21
N LYS A 15 -7.22 -9.21 23.89
CA LYS A 15 -6.73 -9.94 22.68
C LYS A 15 -7.03 -11.45 22.74
N ALA A 16 -6.89 -12.09 23.91
CA ALA A 16 -7.18 -13.52 24.07
C ALA A 16 -8.64 -13.87 23.75
N ASP A 17 -9.58 -12.97 24.07
CA ASP A 17 -11.00 -13.19 23.85
C ASP A 17 -11.34 -13.12 22.35
N ARG A 18 -10.60 -12.38 21.54
CA ARG A 18 -10.81 -12.24 20.08
C ARG A 18 -10.59 -13.54 19.34
N SER A 19 -9.46 -14.22 19.59
CA SER A 19 -9.18 -15.54 18.98
C SER A 19 -10.23 -16.57 19.38
N PHE A 20 -10.61 -16.61 20.64
CA PHE A 20 -11.66 -17.49 21.12
C PHE A 20 -13.01 -17.17 20.47
N PHE A 21 -13.39 -15.88 20.40
CA PHE A 21 -14.60 -15.42 19.74
C PHE A 21 -14.64 -15.84 18.27
N LEU A 22 -13.57 -15.60 17.51
CA LEU A 22 -13.48 -16.01 16.11
C LEU A 22 -13.64 -17.52 15.94
N SER A 23 -13.03 -18.33 16.83
CA SER A 23 -13.18 -19.78 16.80
C SER A 23 -14.64 -20.24 16.94
N LYS A 24 -15.46 -19.51 17.71
CA LYS A 24 -16.89 -19.77 17.87
C LYS A 24 -17.73 -19.21 16.72
N LEU A 25 -17.26 -18.15 16.10
CA LEU A 25 -17.94 -17.49 15.00
C LEU A 25 -17.78 -18.24 13.66
N TYR A 26 -16.60 -18.81 13.37
CA TYR A 26 -16.32 -19.47 12.09
C TYR A 26 -17.35 -20.54 11.69
N PRO A 27 -17.77 -21.49 12.56
CA PRO A 27 -18.79 -22.47 12.20
C PRO A 27 -20.13 -21.82 11.84
N ILE A 28 -20.47 -20.70 12.47
CA ILE A 28 -21.74 -19.99 12.26
C ILE A 28 -21.72 -19.28 10.90
N ILE A 29 -20.67 -18.54 10.60
CA ILE A 29 -20.56 -17.78 9.35
C ILE A 29 -20.38 -18.71 8.13
N SER A 30 -19.72 -19.87 8.31
CA SER A 30 -19.56 -20.86 7.24
C SER A 30 -20.88 -21.54 6.81
N GLN A 31 -21.84 -21.61 7.71
CA GLN A 31 -23.17 -22.19 7.48
C GLN A 31 -24.25 -21.10 7.30
N TRP A 32 -23.85 -19.83 7.16
CA TRP A 32 -24.80 -18.74 7.05
C TRP A 32 -25.53 -18.77 5.72
N GLU A 33 -26.84 -19.02 5.79
CA GLU A 33 -27.75 -18.97 4.65
C GLU A 33 -28.63 -17.72 4.70
N GLY A 34 -28.88 -17.10 3.55
CA GLY A 34 -29.72 -15.91 3.41
C GLY A 34 -28.95 -14.58 3.49
N GLU A 35 -29.69 -13.49 3.72
CA GLU A 35 -29.11 -12.17 3.81
C GLU A 35 -28.20 -12.04 5.05
N PRO A 36 -26.98 -11.51 4.89
CA PRO A 36 -26.08 -11.31 6.02
C PRO A 36 -26.58 -10.21 6.94
N PRO A 37 -26.31 -10.28 8.26
CA PRO A 37 -26.77 -9.29 9.22
C PRO A 37 -26.04 -7.96 9.03
N LYS A 38 -26.66 -6.87 9.49
CA LYS A 38 -25.97 -5.58 9.61
C LYS A 38 -25.00 -5.62 10.79
N LEU A 39 -23.70 -5.72 10.52
CA LEU A 39 -22.67 -5.87 11.55
C LEU A 39 -22.71 -4.79 12.64
N LEU A 40 -23.00 -3.54 12.25
CA LEU A 40 -23.06 -2.41 13.20
C LEU A 40 -24.25 -2.48 14.19
N GLU A 41 -25.20 -3.39 14.01
CA GLU A 41 -26.23 -3.68 15.03
C GLU A 41 -25.69 -4.56 16.17
N SER A 42 -24.58 -5.29 15.92
CA SER A 42 -23.98 -6.23 16.87
C SER A 42 -22.60 -5.81 17.34
N PHE A 43 -21.83 -5.07 16.52
CA PHE A 43 -20.45 -4.70 16.79
C PHE A 43 -20.21 -3.21 16.59
N GLU A 44 -19.32 -2.64 17.38
CA GLU A 44 -18.74 -1.33 17.10
C GLU A 44 -17.68 -1.43 15.96
N SER A 45 -17.46 -0.35 15.20
CA SER A 45 -16.44 -0.34 14.12
C SER A 45 -15.05 -0.75 14.60
N LYS A 46 -14.66 -0.35 15.84
CA LYS A 46 -13.38 -0.72 16.44
C LYS A 46 -13.29 -2.23 16.74
N GLU A 47 -14.41 -2.87 17.09
CA GLU A 47 -14.45 -4.31 17.37
C GLU A 47 -14.31 -5.12 16.09
N ILE A 48 -14.97 -4.67 15.00
CA ILE A 48 -14.79 -5.27 13.67
C ILE A 48 -13.32 -5.16 13.24
N GLU A 49 -12.70 -3.98 13.43
CA GLU A 49 -11.28 -3.78 13.15
C GLU A 49 -10.39 -4.74 13.94
N TRP A 50 -10.63 -4.88 15.24
CA TRP A 50 -9.85 -5.79 16.10
C TRP A 50 -9.98 -7.24 15.69
N LEU A 51 -11.16 -7.68 15.28
CA LEU A 51 -11.39 -9.06 14.82
C LEU A 51 -10.72 -9.31 13.45
N LEU A 52 -10.76 -8.33 12.53
CA LEU A 52 -10.03 -8.40 11.26
C LEU A 52 -8.52 -8.50 11.48
N ILE A 53 -7.98 -7.68 12.38
CA ILE A 53 -6.55 -7.73 12.74
C ILE A 53 -6.20 -9.09 13.34
N GLU A 54 -7.00 -9.60 14.28
CA GLU A 54 -6.78 -10.88 14.93
C GLU A 54 -6.76 -12.03 13.92
N GLU A 55 -7.73 -12.05 12.98
CA GLU A 55 -7.77 -13.05 11.92
C GLU A 55 -6.53 -12.99 11.03
N ILE A 56 -6.15 -11.79 10.56
CA ILE A 56 -4.99 -11.58 9.69
C ILE A 56 -3.68 -11.95 10.37
N GLU A 57 -3.55 -11.71 11.69
CA GLU A 57 -2.33 -12.03 12.43
C GLU A 57 -2.17 -13.52 12.72
N ASN A 58 -3.27 -14.24 12.97
CA ASN A 58 -3.22 -15.58 13.57
C ASN A 58 -3.84 -16.68 12.72
N SER A 59 -4.55 -16.35 11.64
CA SER A 59 -5.23 -17.32 10.79
C SER A 59 -4.70 -17.31 9.37
N LYS A 60 -4.63 -18.51 8.76
CA LYS A 60 -4.45 -18.65 7.30
C LYS A 60 -5.78 -18.57 6.54
N ILE A 61 -6.89 -18.56 7.27
CA ILE A 61 -8.25 -18.56 6.73
C ILE A 61 -8.83 -17.17 6.98
N VAL A 62 -9.36 -16.53 5.96
CA VAL A 62 -9.94 -15.19 6.01
C VAL A 62 -11.47 -15.22 5.96
N SER A 63 -12.07 -16.17 6.68
CA SER A 63 -13.52 -16.38 6.67
C SER A 63 -14.30 -15.22 7.26
N PHE A 64 -13.76 -14.54 8.28
CA PHE A 64 -14.40 -13.37 8.88
C PHE A 64 -14.30 -12.16 7.94
N LEU A 65 -13.16 -11.95 7.26
CA LEU A 65 -13.03 -10.92 6.24
C LEU A 65 -14.05 -11.09 5.12
N ASP A 66 -14.19 -12.31 4.59
CA ASP A 66 -15.16 -12.60 3.53
C ASP A 66 -16.60 -12.39 4.02
N PHE A 67 -16.89 -12.75 5.27
CA PHE A 67 -18.19 -12.47 5.88
C PHE A 67 -18.45 -10.97 6.03
N VAL A 68 -17.49 -10.19 6.53
CA VAL A 68 -17.59 -8.73 6.65
C VAL A 68 -17.90 -8.09 5.29
N ILE A 69 -17.23 -8.52 4.22
CA ILE A 69 -17.48 -8.04 2.85
C ILE A 69 -18.91 -8.38 2.42
N LYS A 70 -19.38 -9.61 2.64
CA LYS A 70 -20.75 -10.02 2.33
C LYS A 70 -21.82 -9.17 3.03
N THR A 71 -21.53 -8.65 4.23
CA THR A 71 -22.44 -7.74 4.95
C THR A 71 -22.48 -6.32 4.37
N SER A 72 -21.69 -6.07 3.32
CA SER A 72 -21.52 -4.73 2.74
C SER A 72 -21.02 -3.67 3.74
N TYR A 73 -20.36 -4.10 4.82
CA TYR A 73 -19.74 -3.21 5.78
C TYR A 73 -18.65 -2.37 5.11
N LYS A 74 -18.64 -1.08 5.43
CA LYS A 74 -17.59 -0.13 5.01
C LYS A 74 -17.08 0.60 6.24
N ASP A 75 -15.77 0.77 6.34
CA ASP A 75 -15.20 1.58 7.41
C ASP A 75 -15.61 3.05 7.23
N LYS A 76 -16.13 3.62 8.31
CA LYS A 76 -16.57 5.01 8.34
C LYS A 76 -15.83 5.73 9.47
N PRO A 77 -14.88 6.61 9.14
CA PRO A 77 -14.22 7.43 10.15
C PRO A 77 -15.23 8.35 10.82
N LYS A 78 -15.00 8.64 12.09
CA LYS A 78 -15.73 9.70 12.80
C LYS A 78 -15.14 11.04 12.39
N TYR A 79 -15.98 12.07 12.36
CA TYR A 79 -15.59 13.44 12.06
C TYR A 79 -15.73 14.31 13.31
N ASP A 80 -14.90 15.33 13.43
CA ASP A 80 -15.04 16.37 14.44
C ASP A 80 -16.13 17.41 14.03
N LYS A 81 -16.30 18.44 14.89
CA LYS A 81 -17.27 19.54 14.65
C LYS A 81 -16.96 20.37 13.40
N ASN A 82 -15.71 20.31 12.91
CA ASN A 82 -15.23 21.04 11.74
C ASN A 82 -15.20 20.16 10.48
N ASN A 83 -15.83 18.98 10.53
CA ASN A 83 -15.82 17.97 9.47
C ASN A 83 -14.40 17.45 9.12
N VAL A 84 -13.49 17.45 10.11
CA VAL A 84 -12.17 16.86 9.98
C VAL A 84 -12.24 15.40 10.42
N PRO A 85 -11.78 14.45 9.60
CA PRO A 85 -11.85 13.04 9.97
C PRO A 85 -10.95 12.76 11.17
N LEU A 86 -11.56 12.19 12.22
CA LEU A 86 -10.87 11.71 13.41
C LEU A 86 -10.28 10.32 13.12
N TRP A 87 -9.10 10.04 13.71
CA TRP A 87 -8.52 8.70 13.69
C TRP A 87 -7.98 8.21 12.33
N ILE A 88 -7.54 9.12 11.45
CA ILE A 88 -6.80 8.74 10.25
C ILE A 88 -5.46 8.10 10.64
N ARG A 89 -4.85 8.55 11.75
CA ARG A 89 -3.61 7.97 12.28
C ARG A 89 -3.93 6.77 13.15
N ARG A 90 -4.05 5.60 12.51
CA ARG A 90 -4.26 4.31 13.19
C ARG A 90 -3.73 3.17 12.34
N THR A 91 -3.19 2.16 13.00
CA THR A 91 -2.87 0.89 12.34
C THR A 91 -4.17 0.15 12.05
N THR A 92 -4.46 -0.10 10.79
CA THR A 92 -5.64 -0.84 10.33
C THR A 92 -5.27 -2.29 10.00
N ALA A 93 -6.29 -3.13 9.75
CA ALA A 93 -6.12 -4.49 9.26
C ALA A 93 -5.30 -4.55 7.96
N MET A 94 -5.41 -3.53 7.08
CA MET A 94 -4.60 -3.36 5.88
C MET A 94 -3.09 -3.28 6.19
N HIS A 95 -2.69 -2.45 7.16
CA HIS A 95 -1.29 -2.31 7.57
C HIS A 95 -0.74 -3.62 8.16
N ARG A 96 -1.57 -4.33 8.93
CA ARG A 96 -1.20 -5.64 9.50
C ARG A 96 -1.06 -6.71 8.41
N ALA A 97 -1.94 -6.72 7.41
CA ALA A 97 -1.86 -7.65 6.28
C ALA A 97 -0.51 -7.51 5.54
N VAL A 98 -0.07 -6.28 5.26
CA VAL A 98 1.23 -6.02 4.63
C VAL A 98 2.39 -6.50 5.49
N ARG A 99 2.38 -6.18 6.79
CA ARG A 99 3.47 -6.56 7.72
C ARG A 99 3.58 -8.08 7.89
N ASN A 100 2.45 -8.77 7.91
CA ASN A 100 2.40 -10.22 8.06
C ASN A 100 2.56 -10.96 6.73
N LYS A 101 2.79 -10.24 5.62
CA LYS A 101 2.88 -10.83 4.27
C LYS A 101 1.68 -11.73 3.97
N ALA A 102 0.48 -11.24 4.30
CA ALA A 102 -0.75 -11.95 3.99
C ALA A 102 -0.85 -12.25 2.49
N ASP A 103 -1.64 -13.26 2.14
CA ASP A 103 -1.83 -13.66 0.76
C ASP A 103 -2.27 -12.47 -0.12
N ASN A 104 -1.82 -12.47 -1.37
CA ASN A 104 -2.06 -11.39 -2.33
C ASN A 104 -3.54 -11.06 -2.55
N GLU A 105 -4.45 -11.99 -2.21
CA GLU A 105 -5.91 -11.78 -2.32
C GLU A 105 -6.51 -11.02 -1.14
N VAL A 106 -5.85 -11.01 0.02
CA VAL A 106 -6.37 -10.39 1.26
C VAL A 106 -6.45 -8.89 1.12
N ILE A 107 -5.39 -8.26 0.61
CA ILE A 107 -5.29 -6.80 0.55
C ILE A 107 -6.28 -6.18 -0.44
N PRO A 108 -6.48 -6.70 -1.67
CA PRO A 108 -7.56 -6.24 -2.53
C PRO A 108 -8.94 -6.31 -1.88
N LYS A 109 -9.25 -7.40 -1.16
CA LYS A 109 -10.49 -7.55 -0.39
C LYS A 109 -10.66 -6.50 0.72
N LEU A 110 -9.56 -6.13 1.39
CA LEU A 110 -9.60 -5.07 2.40
C LEU A 110 -9.95 -3.70 1.81
N PHE A 111 -9.60 -3.44 0.54
CA PHE A 111 -10.05 -2.22 -0.15
C PHE A 111 -11.56 -2.18 -0.41
N ASP A 112 -12.27 -3.31 -0.34
CA ASP A 112 -13.73 -3.31 -0.32
C ASP A 112 -14.28 -2.71 0.99
N ILE A 113 -13.58 -2.87 2.11
CA ILE A 113 -13.93 -2.31 3.41
C ILE A 113 -13.47 -0.85 3.52
N TYR A 114 -12.19 -0.56 3.17
CA TYR A 114 -11.57 0.77 3.23
C TYR A 114 -11.68 1.49 1.89
N ASN A 115 -12.90 1.69 1.41
CA ASN A 115 -13.17 2.21 0.06
C ASN A 115 -13.30 3.75 -0.01
N ARG A 116 -12.90 4.46 1.04
CA ARG A 116 -12.84 5.93 1.09
C ARG A 116 -11.46 6.38 0.60
N PHE A 117 -11.34 6.62 -0.72
CA PHE A 117 -10.09 7.02 -1.36
C PHE A 117 -9.75 8.51 -1.16
N ASP A 118 -10.66 9.29 -0.64
CA ASP A 118 -10.45 10.63 -0.11
C ASP A 118 -9.77 10.62 1.28
N LEU A 119 -9.66 9.45 1.92
CA LEU A 119 -9.02 9.24 3.21
C LEU A 119 -7.86 8.27 3.06
N ASN A 120 -6.70 8.67 3.53
CA ASN A 120 -5.50 7.87 3.44
C ASN A 120 -5.01 7.52 4.84
N TYR A 121 -5.49 6.40 5.39
CA TYR A 121 -5.09 5.94 6.73
C TYR A 121 -3.59 5.75 6.83
N ILE A 122 -3.00 6.21 7.92
CA ILE A 122 -1.57 6.20 8.17
C ILE A 122 -1.26 5.50 9.50
N ASP A 123 -0.34 4.54 9.49
CA ASP A 123 0.11 3.85 10.68
C ASP A 123 1.27 4.57 11.40
N GLU A 124 1.77 3.98 12.47
CA GLU A 124 2.86 4.53 13.28
C GLU A 124 4.20 4.65 12.53
N THR A 125 4.38 3.93 11.41
CA THR A 125 5.60 4.01 10.58
C THR A 125 5.48 5.01 9.43
N GLY A 126 4.30 5.58 9.23
CA GLY A 126 4.01 6.44 8.09
C GLY A 126 3.53 5.68 6.84
N LEU A 127 3.35 4.37 6.92
CA LEU A 127 2.76 3.60 5.84
C LEU A 127 1.28 4.00 5.69
N THR A 128 0.83 4.23 4.46
CA THR A 128 -0.56 4.55 4.16
C THR A 128 -1.19 3.51 3.25
N HIS A 129 -2.53 3.48 3.18
CA HIS A 129 -3.24 2.63 2.24
C HIS A 129 -2.85 2.91 0.78
N TYR A 130 -2.57 4.17 0.44
CA TYR A 130 -2.06 4.55 -0.88
C TYR A 130 -0.69 3.91 -1.17
N HIS A 131 0.25 3.94 -0.19
CA HIS A 131 1.53 3.26 -0.34
C HIS A 131 1.36 1.75 -0.48
N VAL A 132 0.43 1.15 0.28
CA VAL A 132 0.12 -0.29 0.16
C VAL A 132 -0.36 -0.63 -1.26
N ALA A 133 -1.27 0.17 -1.83
CA ALA A 133 -1.72 0.00 -3.20
C ALA A 133 -0.56 0.10 -4.21
N CYS A 134 0.39 1.02 -3.97
CA CYS A 134 1.60 1.17 -4.80
C CYS A 134 2.56 -0.02 -4.68
N MET A 135 2.75 -0.56 -3.47
CA MET A 135 3.60 -1.74 -3.24
C MET A 135 3.08 -2.98 -3.97
N LEU A 136 1.77 -3.12 -4.09
CA LEU A 136 1.10 -4.28 -4.70
C LEU A 136 0.73 -4.09 -6.17
N GLY A 137 1.01 -2.92 -6.75
CA GLY A 137 0.72 -2.64 -8.14
C GLY A 137 -0.77 -2.52 -8.48
N LEU A 138 -1.63 -2.19 -7.50
CA LEU A 138 -3.07 -2.06 -7.66
C LEU A 138 -3.42 -0.76 -8.40
N ALA A 139 -3.19 -0.73 -9.71
CA ALA A 139 -3.28 0.47 -10.54
C ALA A 139 -4.67 1.14 -10.45
N ASP A 140 -5.75 0.37 -10.53
CA ASP A 140 -7.13 0.90 -10.44
C ASP A 140 -7.40 1.54 -9.06
N THR A 141 -6.86 0.96 -7.99
CA THR A 141 -6.98 1.50 -6.64
C THR A 141 -6.16 2.79 -6.50
N VAL A 142 -4.93 2.81 -7.01
CA VAL A 142 -4.08 4.02 -7.05
C VAL A 142 -4.74 5.12 -7.87
N GLN A 143 -5.33 4.79 -9.01
CA GLN A 143 -6.08 5.74 -9.84
C GLN A 143 -7.21 6.41 -9.04
N LYS A 144 -7.98 5.64 -8.27
CA LYS A 144 -9.05 6.18 -7.41
C LYS A 144 -8.51 7.15 -6.35
N PHE A 145 -7.37 6.84 -5.71
CA PHE A 145 -6.73 7.77 -4.78
C PHE A 145 -6.34 9.09 -5.46
N LEU A 146 -5.74 9.01 -6.65
CA LEU A 146 -5.33 10.18 -7.43
C LEU A 146 -6.53 11.04 -7.86
N GLU A 147 -7.62 10.43 -8.30
CA GLU A 147 -8.88 11.08 -8.66
C GLU A 147 -9.53 11.82 -7.46
N HIS A 148 -9.28 11.34 -6.23
CA HIS A 148 -9.73 12.00 -5.00
C HIS A 148 -8.69 13.00 -4.44
N GLY A 149 -7.69 13.39 -5.25
CA GLY A 149 -6.75 14.45 -4.90
C GLY A 149 -5.52 13.99 -4.10
N GLN A 150 -5.25 12.67 -4.04
CA GLN A 150 -4.00 12.20 -3.44
C GLN A 150 -2.80 12.65 -4.26
N ASP A 151 -1.82 13.29 -3.60
CA ASP A 151 -0.57 13.69 -4.23
C ASP A 151 0.24 12.46 -4.68
N PRO A 152 0.60 12.33 -5.98
CA PRO A 152 1.45 11.25 -6.47
C PRO A 152 2.86 11.23 -5.87
N ASN A 153 3.30 12.35 -5.28
CA ASN A 153 4.59 12.49 -4.59
C ASN A 153 4.47 12.39 -3.07
N TYR A 154 3.33 11.93 -2.56
CA TYR A 154 3.04 11.95 -1.13
C TYR A 154 4.08 11.19 -0.30
N LEU A 155 4.69 11.92 0.63
CA LEU A 155 5.64 11.40 1.63
C LEU A 155 5.01 11.53 3.01
N ALA A 156 4.48 10.45 3.55
CA ALA A 156 3.85 10.47 4.86
C ALA A 156 4.86 10.69 6.00
N GLN A 157 5.99 10.01 5.93
CA GLN A 157 7.13 10.12 6.87
C GLN A 157 8.41 9.59 6.19
N LYS A 158 9.57 9.88 6.79
CA LYS A 158 10.90 9.52 6.23
C LYS A 158 11.14 8.01 6.06
N LEU A 159 10.36 7.14 6.70
CA LEU A 159 10.60 5.68 6.69
C LEU A 159 9.94 4.94 5.52
N VAL A 160 9.07 5.61 4.77
CA VAL A 160 8.36 5.00 3.63
C VAL A 160 8.85 5.63 2.34
N ASP A 161 9.24 4.79 1.39
CA ASP A 161 9.66 5.24 0.07
C ASP A 161 8.50 5.93 -0.69
N PRO A 162 8.81 6.94 -1.55
CA PRO A 162 7.79 7.58 -2.39
C PRO A 162 7.03 6.57 -3.25
N PRO A 163 5.77 6.86 -3.64
CA PRO A 163 4.94 5.96 -4.46
C PRO A 163 5.63 5.45 -5.72
N LEU A 164 6.34 6.34 -6.45
CA LEU A 164 7.09 5.96 -7.64
C LEU A 164 8.23 4.98 -7.31
N HIS A 165 8.97 5.19 -6.22
CA HIS A 165 10.03 4.26 -5.78
C HIS A 165 9.46 2.90 -5.42
N LEU A 166 8.31 2.84 -4.72
CA LEU A 166 7.64 1.59 -4.39
C LEU A 166 7.24 0.82 -5.64
N SER A 167 6.57 1.49 -6.60
CA SER A 167 6.16 0.84 -7.85
C SER A 167 7.34 0.27 -8.63
N LEU A 168 8.48 0.96 -8.67
CA LEU A 168 9.71 0.50 -9.32
C LEU A 168 10.40 -0.62 -8.54
N THR A 169 10.46 -0.53 -7.21
CA THR A 169 11.05 -1.56 -6.34
C THR A 169 10.34 -2.90 -6.52
N TYR A 170 9.02 -2.87 -6.60
CA TYR A 170 8.17 -4.05 -6.80
C TYR A 170 7.88 -4.35 -8.28
N ARG A 171 8.49 -3.60 -9.22
CA ARG A 171 8.47 -3.83 -10.67
C ARG A 171 7.09 -3.69 -11.31
N HIS A 172 6.27 -2.80 -10.80
CA HIS A 172 4.95 -2.47 -11.32
C HIS A 172 5.04 -1.37 -12.39
N LYS A 173 5.55 -1.70 -13.58
CA LYS A 173 5.82 -0.76 -14.67
C LYS A 173 4.59 0.06 -15.07
N VAL A 174 3.44 -0.60 -15.22
CA VAL A 174 2.17 0.08 -15.57
C VAL A 174 1.79 1.11 -14.52
N LEU A 175 1.95 0.77 -13.24
CA LEU A 175 1.70 1.70 -12.13
C LEU A 175 2.71 2.84 -12.10
N ALA A 176 4.00 2.57 -12.34
CA ALA A 176 5.02 3.62 -12.43
C ALA A 176 4.68 4.64 -13.55
N GLN A 177 4.21 4.14 -14.70
CA GLN A 177 3.74 4.99 -15.80
C GLN A 177 2.51 5.82 -15.41
N LEU A 178 1.54 5.23 -14.72
CA LEU A 178 0.37 5.95 -14.19
C LEU A 178 0.80 7.09 -13.26
N LEU A 179 1.68 6.81 -12.29
CA LEU A 179 2.18 7.80 -11.34
C LEU A 179 2.90 8.96 -12.04
N LEU A 180 3.76 8.67 -13.02
CA LEU A 180 4.48 9.69 -13.80
C LEU A 180 3.50 10.57 -14.58
N ARG A 181 2.50 9.99 -15.23
CA ARG A 181 1.43 10.73 -15.92
C ARG A 181 0.64 11.62 -14.96
N SER A 182 0.42 11.15 -13.74
CA SER A 182 -0.31 11.87 -12.69
C SER A 182 0.54 12.93 -11.98
N GLY A 183 1.81 13.12 -12.35
CA GLY A 183 2.63 14.18 -11.82
C GLY A 183 3.71 13.72 -10.83
N ALA A 184 3.99 12.44 -10.71
CA ALA A 184 5.14 11.98 -9.93
C ALA A 184 6.45 12.59 -10.49
N ASP A 185 7.34 12.99 -9.59
CA ASP A 185 8.65 13.54 -9.95
C ASP A 185 9.63 12.42 -10.31
N PRO A 186 10.13 12.35 -11.56
CA PRO A 186 11.08 11.34 -12.00
C PRO A 186 12.46 11.46 -11.31
N ASN A 187 12.72 12.58 -10.62
CA ASN A 187 13.94 12.83 -9.85
C ASN A 187 13.72 12.84 -8.33
N SER A 188 12.52 12.48 -7.87
CA SER A 188 12.23 12.40 -6.43
C SER A 188 13.25 11.53 -5.69
N ILE A 189 13.52 11.84 -4.44
CA ILE A 189 14.50 11.10 -3.63
C ILE A 189 13.84 10.45 -2.43
N ASN A 190 14.28 9.25 -2.09
CA ASN A 190 13.90 8.59 -0.85
C ASN A 190 14.83 9.00 0.32
N GLU A 191 14.62 8.37 1.50
CA GLU A 191 15.45 8.64 2.68
C GLU A 191 16.96 8.39 2.45
N LYS A 192 17.32 7.45 1.56
CA LYS A 192 18.70 7.16 1.17
C LYS A 192 19.23 8.07 0.08
N LYS A 193 18.51 9.13 -0.29
CA LYS A 193 18.75 10.00 -1.45
C LYS A 193 18.80 9.24 -2.78
N MET A 194 18.24 8.06 -2.87
CA MET A 194 18.14 7.32 -4.13
C MET A 194 17.02 7.92 -4.98
N THR A 195 17.29 8.15 -6.27
CA THR A 195 16.28 8.54 -7.27
C THR A 195 15.60 7.29 -7.85
N PRO A 196 14.47 7.42 -8.57
CA PRO A 196 13.86 6.33 -9.33
C PRO A 196 14.85 5.59 -10.22
N LEU A 197 15.79 6.31 -10.85
CA LEU A 197 16.82 5.71 -11.70
C LEU A 197 17.78 4.81 -10.90
N HIS A 198 18.14 5.20 -9.68
CA HIS A 198 18.92 4.31 -8.78
C HIS A 198 18.16 3.00 -8.48
N ILE A 199 16.85 3.09 -8.24
CA ILE A 199 16.02 1.89 -7.96
C ILE A 199 16.03 0.94 -9.16
N ILE A 200 15.83 1.45 -10.37
CA ILE A 200 15.90 0.63 -11.60
C ILE A 200 17.28 -0.03 -11.73
N CYS A 201 18.36 0.74 -11.56
CA CYS A 201 19.73 0.25 -11.71
C CYS A 201 20.14 -0.77 -10.64
N LYS A 202 19.54 -0.73 -9.47
CA LYS A 202 19.79 -1.64 -8.36
C LYS A 202 19.16 -3.02 -8.58
N THR A 203 18.09 -3.10 -9.35
CA THR A 203 17.43 -4.38 -9.66
C THR A 203 18.33 -5.22 -10.58
N ARG A 204 18.38 -6.54 -10.38
CA ARG A 204 19.19 -7.44 -11.24
C ARG A 204 18.48 -7.73 -12.60
N CYS A 205 17.98 -6.69 -13.23
CA CYS A 205 17.29 -6.74 -14.53
C CYS A 205 17.76 -5.58 -15.38
N ASP A 206 18.19 -5.86 -16.60
CA ASP A 206 18.48 -4.86 -17.62
C ASP A 206 17.18 -4.19 -18.13
N ASP A 207 16.47 -3.48 -17.24
CA ASP A 207 15.19 -2.84 -17.55
C ASP A 207 15.38 -1.46 -18.19
N ILE A 208 15.91 -1.48 -19.42
CA ILE A 208 16.11 -0.28 -20.23
C ILE A 208 14.79 0.40 -20.56
N GLU A 209 13.71 -0.37 -20.73
CA GLU A 209 12.41 0.20 -21.08
C GLU A 209 11.87 1.11 -19.97
N THR A 210 12.02 0.71 -18.71
CA THR A 210 11.60 1.56 -17.58
C THR A 210 12.52 2.76 -17.44
N ALA A 211 13.83 2.63 -17.71
CA ALA A 211 14.75 3.77 -17.71
C ALA A 211 14.43 4.76 -18.86
N ASN A 212 14.11 4.27 -20.05
CA ASN A 212 13.65 5.12 -21.18
C ASN A 212 12.34 5.83 -20.82
N MET A 213 11.39 5.12 -20.21
CA MET A 213 10.13 5.71 -19.76
C MET A 213 10.38 6.92 -18.82
N LEU A 214 11.27 6.77 -17.83
CA LEU A 214 11.63 7.91 -16.95
C LEU A 214 12.22 9.09 -17.75
N LEU A 215 13.07 8.81 -18.73
CA LEU A 215 13.67 9.83 -19.57
C LEU A 215 12.63 10.56 -20.43
N GLU A 216 11.71 9.83 -21.05
CA GLU A 216 10.64 10.39 -21.87
C GLU A 216 9.75 11.32 -21.03
N PHE A 217 9.29 10.89 -19.85
CA PHE A 217 8.50 11.73 -18.96
C PHE A 217 9.26 12.94 -18.43
N SER A 218 10.57 12.81 -18.16
CA SER A 218 11.40 13.95 -17.79
C SER A 218 11.48 14.98 -18.89
N ASN A 219 11.65 14.52 -20.15
CA ASN A 219 11.71 15.41 -21.31
C ASN A 219 10.37 16.11 -21.58
N GLU A 220 9.25 15.39 -21.49
CA GLU A 220 7.89 15.94 -21.64
C GLU A 220 7.62 17.08 -20.65
N LYS A 221 8.18 16.99 -19.45
CA LYS A 221 8.05 18.01 -18.39
C LYS A 221 9.14 19.07 -18.41
N ASN A 222 10.03 19.08 -19.41
CA ASN A 222 11.22 19.93 -19.46
C ASN A 222 12.09 19.83 -18.18
N GLN A 223 12.10 18.65 -17.55
CA GLN A 223 12.96 18.33 -16.42
C GLN A 223 14.08 17.41 -16.88
N LEU A 224 15.35 17.79 -16.65
CA LEU A 224 16.46 16.89 -16.96
C LEU A 224 16.50 15.74 -15.97
N LEU A 225 16.50 14.49 -16.49
CA LEU A 225 16.73 13.32 -15.65
C LEU A 225 18.14 13.35 -15.06
N GLN A 226 18.23 13.24 -13.73
CA GLN A 226 19.49 13.33 -12.99
C GLN A 226 20.26 12.01 -13.06
N VAL A 227 20.91 11.74 -14.21
CA VAL A 227 21.66 10.49 -14.46
C VAL A 227 22.88 10.32 -13.56
N ASN A 228 23.43 11.42 -13.02
CA ASN A 228 24.60 11.44 -12.14
C ASN A 228 24.25 11.79 -10.68
N ALA A 229 22.98 11.72 -10.29
CA ALA A 229 22.60 11.92 -8.90
C ALA A 229 23.37 10.94 -7.99
N GLN A 230 23.77 11.42 -6.82
CA GLN A 230 24.46 10.60 -5.81
C GLN A 230 23.52 10.32 -4.63
N ASP A 231 23.50 9.08 -4.20
CA ASP A 231 22.79 8.67 -2.98
C ASP A 231 23.58 9.07 -1.71
N LYS A 232 23.13 8.65 -0.53
CA LYS A 232 23.82 8.95 0.75
C LYS A 232 25.25 8.38 0.83
N PHE A 233 25.60 7.42 -0.01
CA PHE A 233 26.90 6.77 -0.04
C PHE A 233 27.79 7.26 -1.18
N GLY A 234 27.34 8.31 -1.92
CA GLY A 234 28.03 8.81 -3.10
C GLY A 234 27.88 7.93 -4.34
N MET A 235 27.05 6.87 -4.26
CA MET A 235 26.81 5.98 -5.39
C MET A 235 25.86 6.61 -6.40
N THR A 236 26.22 6.50 -7.69
CA THR A 236 25.35 6.95 -8.80
C THR A 236 24.55 5.78 -9.38
N PRO A 237 23.51 6.02 -10.21
CA PRO A 237 22.82 4.96 -10.93
C PRO A 237 23.77 4.05 -11.71
N LEU A 238 24.83 4.60 -12.32
CA LEU A 238 25.85 3.82 -13.03
C LEU A 238 26.58 2.83 -12.10
N HIS A 239 26.94 3.27 -10.90
CA HIS A 239 27.57 2.35 -9.91
C HIS A 239 26.64 1.17 -9.59
N TYR A 240 25.36 1.42 -9.35
CA TYR A 240 24.38 0.37 -9.09
C TYR A 240 24.19 -0.58 -10.28
N SER A 241 24.14 -0.07 -11.52
CA SER A 241 24.00 -0.91 -12.71
C SER A 241 25.21 -1.83 -12.91
N LEU A 242 26.42 -1.32 -12.67
CA LEU A 242 27.67 -2.12 -12.74
C LEU A 242 27.70 -3.17 -11.61
N CYS A 243 27.40 -2.81 -10.36
CA CYS A 243 27.33 -3.74 -9.24
C CYS A 243 26.29 -4.86 -9.44
N SER A 244 25.20 -4.54 -10.13
CA SER A 244 24.12 -5.50 -10.44
C SER A 244 24.37 -6.29 -11.72
N ASN A 245 25.49 -6.06 -12.42
CA ASN A 245 25.87 -6.65 -13.70
C ASN A 245 24.85 -6.38 -14.82
N ASN A 246 24.19 -5.20 -14.77
CA ASN A 246 23.22 -4.72 -15.77
C ASN A 246 23.96 -4.02 -16.90
N LEU A 247 24.59 -4.77 -17.79
CA LEU A 247 25.52 -4.23 -18.80
C LEU A 247 24.84 -3.32 -19.82
N LYS A 248 23.67 -3.70 -20.30
CA LYS A 248 22.91 -2.88 -21.27
C LYS A 248 22.43 -1.58 -20.64
N LEU A 249 21.98 -1.61 -19.38
CA LEU A 249 21.58 -0.42 -18.64
C LEU A 249 22.78 0.48 -18.36
N SER A 250 23.95 -0.09 -18.06
CA SER A 250 25.21 0.66 -17.90
C SER A 250 25.59 1.40 -19.19
N GLU A 251 25.52 0.69 -20.34
CA GLU A 251 25.77 1.30 -21.64
C GLU A 251 24.76 2.42 -21.97
N PHE A 252 23.48 2.17 -21.67
CA PHE A 252 22.43 3.19 -21.83
C PHE A 252 22.76 4.45 -21.02
N LEU A 253 23.14 4.30 -19.74
CA LEU A 253 23.48 5.42 -18.85
C LEU A 253 24.68 6.20 -19.38
N LEU A 254 25.75 5.52 -19.82
CA LEU A 254 26.92 6.15 -20.41
C LEU A 254 26.56 6.96 -21.65
N ARG A 255 25.70 6.45 -22.54
CA ARG A 255 25.18 7.20 -23.70
C ARG A 255 24.34 8.41 -23.30
N LYS A 256 23.73 8.41 -22.10
CA LYS A 256 22.96 9.54 -21.55
C LYS A 256 23.80 10.50 -20.70
N GLY A 257 25.13 10.37 -20.72
CA GLY A 257 26.05 11.28 -20.05
C GLY A 257 26.37 10.91 -18.60
N ALA A 258 26.16 9.63 -18.22
CA ALA A 258 26.68 9.16 -16.95
C ALA A 258 28.21 9.18 -16.97
N VAL A 259 28.80 9.71 -15.89
CA VAL A 259 30.27 9.77 -15.75
C VAL A 259 30.75 8.73 -14.75
N ARG A 260 31.94 8.20 -15.01
CA ARG A 260 32.68 7.40 -14.03
C ARG A 260 33.32 8.36 -13.02
N ILE A 261 32.83 8.35 -11.80
CA ILE A 261 33.39 9.13 -10.68
C ILE A 261 34.29 8.22 -9.87
#